data_34775b93a3a27cef34db17e994b3b2cd
#
_entry.id   34775b93a3a27cef34db17e994b3b2cd
#
_cell.length_a   1.000
_cell.length_b   1.000
_cell.length_c   1.000
_cell.angle_alpha   90.00
_cell.angle_beta   90.00
_cell.angle_gamma   90.00
#
_symmetry.space_group_name_H-M   'P 1'
#
loop_
_entity.id
_entity.type
_entity.pdbx_description
1 polymer ?
#
loop_
_entity_poly.entity_id
_entity_poly.type
_entity_poly.pdbx_seq_one_letter_code
_entity_poly.pdbx_strand_id
1 'polypeptide(L)'
;MKRIAILGATGSIGTQTLDVIREHRDKYEAYALTAGSNSDLLIQQAREFQPEVVVIADESLYDKVNSALSDLPIKVWTGAEALCDVARLQDVDTVVTAMVGFAGLRPTIAAIEAHKTIALANKETLVVAGELITELAVRERVAILPVDSEHSAIFQCLVGEDGNAIDKVLLTASGGPFRKFSLEQLQTVTAAQALQHPNWEMGAKITIDSATMMNKGFEMIEAKWLFGLTPEQVEVVVHPESIVHSAVQLTDGCVKAQMGLPDMRLPIQYALSFPRHDSLSGARLDLTALGSLTFERPDFERFDCLRIAYEAAAIGGNMPCIVNAANEVVNLAFRQERIGYLDIARLIRKAMQEATFVQKPTLDDYFQTDAEVRKLVEAMIP
;
A
#
# COMPACT_ATOMS: atom_id res chain seq x y z
N MET A 1 -14.80 8.01 21.47
CA MET A 1 -13.77 8.49 20.52
C MET A 1 -12.97 7.28 20.11
N LYS A 2 -12.74 7.06 18.79
CA LYS A 2 -11.99 5.90 18.29
C LYS A 2 -10.50 6.17 18.43
N ARG A 3 -9.75 5.26 19.06
CA ARG A 3 -8.30 5.37 19.29
C ARG A 3 -7.54 4.69 18.17
N ILE A 4 -6.65 5.43 17.53
CA ILE A 4 -5.98 5.02 16.32
C ILE A 4 -4.47 4.92 16.57
N ALA A 5 -3.89 3.77 16.25
CA ALA A 5 -2.44 3.62 16.12
C ALA A 5 -2.04 3.79 14.65
N ILE A 6 -1.05 4.63 14.38
CA ILE A 6 -0.55 4.88 13.02
C ILE A 6 0.85 4.30 12.89
N LEU A 7 0.97 3.19 12.18
CA LEU A 7 2.26 2.58 11.87
C LEU A 7 2.85 3.26 10.63
N GLY A 8 3.85 4.12 10.84
CA GLY A 8 4.44 4.94 9.78
C GLY A 8 3.83 6.36 9.69
N ALA A 9 3.63 7.03 10.82
CA ALA A 9 2.99 8.35 10.93
C ALA A 9 3.70 9.45 10.14
N THR A 10 4.99 9.32 9.89
CA THR A 10 5.80 10.32 9.16
C THR A 10 5.82 10.10 7.64
N GLY A 11 5.21 9.02 7.15
CA GLY A 11 5.04 8.76 5.72
C GLY A 11 3.86 9.53 5.11
N SER A 12 3.70 9.46 3.78
CA SER A 12 2.63 10.18 3.07
C SER A 12 1.23 9.81 3.58
N ILE A 13 0.95 8.52 3.79
CA ILE A 13 -0.36 8.09 4.32
C ILE A 13 -0.50 8.46 5.80
N GLY A 14 0.56 8.32 6.59
CA GLY A 14 0.52 8.66 8.01
C GLY A 14 0.24 10.14 8.26
N THR A 15 0.89 11.04 7.52
CA THR A 15 0.63 12.49 7.61
C THR A 15 -0.79 12.84 7.22
N GLN A 16 -1.32 12.28 6.12
CA GLN A 16 -2.70 12.49 5.69
C GLN A 16 -3.73 11.84 6.64
N THR A 17 -3.37 10.74 7.32
CA THR A 17 -4.20 10.19 8.41
C THR A 17 -4.31 11.19 9.57
N LEU A 18 -3.20 11.84 9.93
CA LEU A 18 -3.21 12.89 10.95
C LEU A 18 -4.01 14.12 10.51
N ASP A 19 -4.03 14.47 9.21
CA ASP A 19 -4.89 15.52 8.69
C ASP A 19 -6.38 15.18 8.88
N VAL A 20 -6.79 13.94 8.58
CA VAL A 20 -8.16 13.47 8.85
C VAL A 20 -8.51 13.52 10.33
N ILE A 21 -7.59 13.08 11.21
CA ILE A 21 -7.80 13.15 12.66
C ILE A 21 -7.91 14.60 13.12
N ARG A 22 -7.10 15.51 12.56
CA ARG A 22 -7.12 16.95 12.90
C ARG A 22 -8.49 17.59 12.59
N GLU A 23 -9.14 17.19 11.49
CA GLU A 23 -10.49 17.65 11.12
C GLU A 23 -11.60 17.04 12.01
N HIS A 24 -11.33 15.90 12.63
CA HIS A 24 -12.33 15.13 13.39
C HIS A 24 -11.86 14.74 14.79
N ARG A 25 -11.25 15.67 15.54
CA ARG A 25 -10.76 15.45 16.90
C ARG A 25 -11.88 15.09 17.92
N ASP A 26 -13.13 15.32 17.56
CA ASP A 26 -14.31 14.86 18.31
C ASP A 26 -14.60 13.37 18.14
N LYS A 27 -14.08 12.74 17.08
CA LYS A 27 -14.32 11.33 16.72
C LYS A 27 -13.11 10.44 16.90
N TYR A 28 -11.91 10.99 16.61
CA TYR A 28 -10.66 10.24 16.53
C TYR A 28 -9.58 10.79 17.45
N GLU A 29 -8.83 9.90 18.03
CA GLU A 29 -7.62 10.16 18.82
C GLU A 29 -6.42 9.46 18.19
N ALA A 30 -5.34 10.20 17.91
CA ALA A 30 -4.05 9.63 17.54
C ALA A 30 -3.39 9.06 18.79
N TYR A 31 -3.71 7.81 19.14
CA TYR A 31 -3.30 7.17 20.39
C TYR A 31 -1.84 6.72 20.38
N ALA A 32 -1.36 6.24 19.24
CA ALA A 32 0.04 5.85 19.08
C ALA A 32 0.58 6.24 17.69
N LEU A 33 1.80 6.79 17.65
CA LEU A 33 2.46 7.20 16.43
C LEU A 33 3.81 6.49 16.29
N THR A 34 4.09 5.94 15.11
CA THR A 34 5.38 5.31 14.87
C THR A 34 6.09 5.91 13.66
N ALA A 35 7.42 5.90 13.68
CA ALA A 35 8.25 6.29 12.55
C ALA A 35 9.46 5.36 12.41
N GLY A 36 10.02 5.23 11.21
CA GLY A 36 11.27 4.53 10.95
C GLY A 36 12.45 5.32 11.49
N SER A 37 12.86 6.37 10.79
CA SER A 37 14.02 7.22 11.10
C SER A 37 13.75 8.72 11.11
N ASN A 38 12.55 9.16 10.70
CA ASN A 38 12.21 10.59 10.68
C ASN A 38 11.80 11.09 12.07
N SER A 39 12.79 11.23 12.95
CA SER A 39 12.60 11.65 14.34
C SER A 39 12.04 13.07 14.47
N ASP A 40 12.47 14.01 13.62
CA ASP A 40 12.07 15.41 13.73
C ASP A 40 10.56 15.59 13.45
N LEU A 41 10.05 14.98 12.40
CA LEU A 41 8.62 15.01 12.11
C LEU A 41 7.81 14.23 13.16
N LEU A 42 8.31 13.09 13.65
CA LEU A 42 7.64 12.34 14.72
C LEU A 42 7.52 13.17 16.00
N ILE A 43 8.56 13.90 16.40
CA ILE A 43 8.53 14.81 17.56
C ILE A 43 7.48 15.92 17.35
N GLN A 44 7.45 16.53 16.15
CA GLN A 44 6.46 17.56 15.83
C GLN A 44 5.04 17.02 15.93
N GLN A 45 4.75 15.86 15.33
CA GLN A 45 3.46 15.18 15.38
C GLN A 45 3.08 14.81 16.82
N ALA A 46 4.02 14.28 17.60
CA ALA A 46 3.79 13.92 19.00
C ALA A 46 3.45 15.14 19.85
N ARG A 47 4.07 16.29 19.65
CA ARG A 47 3.74 17.53 20.35
C ARG A 47 2.37 18.08 19.98
N GLU A 48 1.95 17.92 18.71
CA GLU A 48 0.64 18.38 18.24
C GLU A 48 -0.51 17.49 18.72
N PHE A 49 -0.36 16.17 18.58
CA PHE A 49 -1.44 15.21 18.82
C PHE A 49 -1.42 14.60 20.21
N GLN A 50 -0.32 14.73 20.95
CA GLN A 50 -0.12 14.22 22.30
C GLN A 50 -0.57 12.76 22.47
N PRO A 51 -0.01 11.82 21.67
CA PRO A 51 -0.34 10.40 21.79
C PRO A 51 0.12 9.84 23.14
N GLU A 52 -0.46 8.70 23.55
CA GLU A 52 0.00 7.96 24.73
C GLU A 52 1.40 7.35 24.49
N VAL A 53 1.68 6.91 23.25
CA VAL A 53 2.93 6.22 22.89
C VAL A 53 3.46 6.73 21.55
N VAL A 54 4.76 6.92 21.46
CA VAL A 54 5.50 7.06 20.19
C VAL A 54 6.55 5.96 20.07
N VAL A 55 6.80 5.50 18.84
CA VAL A 55 7.88 4.55 18.54
C VAL A 55 8.77 5.12 17.45
N ILE A 56 10.06 5.15 17.72
CA ILE A 56 11.10 5.35 16.71
C ILE A 56 11.80 4.01 16.48
N ALA A 57 11.66 3.44 15.25
CA ALA A 57 12.21 2.12 14.96
C ALA A 57 13.74 2.10 14.93
N ASP A 58 14.37 3.20 14.51
CA ASP A 58 15.82 3.38 14.59
C ASP A 58 16.25 3.66 16.03
N GLU A 59 16.82 2.65 16.68
CA GLU A 59 17.25 2.69 18.07
C GLU A 59 18.27 3.80 18.34
N SER A 60 19.08 4.19 17.35
CA SER A 60 20.07 5.25 17.48
C SER A 60 19.45 6.63 17.72
N LEU A 61 18.15 6.79 17.41
CA LEU A 61 17.40 8.04 17.56
C LEU A 61 16.54 8.09 18.84
N TYR A 62 16.58 7.04 19.66
CA TYR A 62 15.78 6.96 20.89
C TYR A 62 16.02 8.14 21.83
N ASP A 63 17.27 8.41 22.18
CA ASP A 63 17.62 9.47 23.14
C ASP A 63 17.18 10.86 22.64
N LYS A 64 17.28 11.12 21.33
CA LYS A 64 16.80 12.35 20.70
C LYS A 64 15.30 12.52 20.90
N VAL A 65 14.51 11.50 20.59
CA VAL A 65 13.04 11.55 20.69
C VAL A 65 12.61 11.62 22.15
N ASN A 66 13.19 10.77 23.02
CA ASN A 66 12.84 10.72 24.43
C ASN A 66 13.15 12.04 25.16
N SER A 67 14.31 12.63 24.89
CA SER A 67 14.69 13.93 25.47
C SER A 67 13.79 15.05 24.97
N ALA A 68 13.44 15.05 23.67
CA ALA A 68 12.59 16.08 23.09
C ALA A 68 11.13 16.03 23.57
N LEU A 69 10.66 14.91 24.10
CA LEU A 69 9.28 14.72 24.60
C LEU A 69 9.22 14.57 26.13
N SER A 70 10.33 14.78 26.84
CA SER A 70 10.43 14.55 28.29
C SER A 70 9.53 15.48 29.14
N ASP A 71 9.06 16.59 28.58
CA ASP A 71 8.13 17.54 29.19
C ASP A 71 6.65 17.13 29.03
N LEU A 72 6.36 16.07 28.29
CA LEU A 72 5.02 15.55 27.99
C LEU A 72 4.82 14.14 28.57
N PRO A 73 3.60 13.74 28.92
CA PRO A 73 3.32 12.41 29.46
C PRO A 73 3.26 11.34 28.36
N ILE A 74 4.21 11.36 27.42
CA ILE A 74 4.26 10.48 26.28
C ILE A 74 5.32 9.40 26.52
N LYS A 75 4.94 8.13 26.33
CA LYS A 75 5.89 7.00 26.41
C LYS A 75 6.65 6.89 25.10
N VAL A 76 7.96 6.82 25.16
CA VAL A 76 8.82 6.63 23.98
C VAL A 76 9.36 5.21 23.97
N TRP A 77 9.10 4.47 22.90
CA TRP A 77 9.60 3.12 22.67
C TRP A 77 10.50 3.11 21.43
N THR A 78 11.29 2.03 21.27
CA THR A 78 12.19 1.89 20.13
C THR A 78 12.33 0.43 19.69
N GLY A 79 12.80 0.24 18.45
CA GLY A 79 13.06 -1.05 17.84
C GLY A 79 11.87 -1.66 17.10
N ALA A 80 12.12 -2.73 16.37
CA ALA A 80 11.14 -3.37 15.51
C ALA A 80 10.01 -4.07 16.29
N GLU A 81 10.30 -4.66 17.45
CA GLU A 81 9.28 -5.33 18.27
C GLU A 81 8.28 -4.33 18.85
N ALA A 82 8.74 -3.13 19.20
CA ALA A 82 7.86 -2.06 19.70
C ALA A 82 6.75 -1.67 18.69
N LEU A 83 6.95 -1.86 17.38
CA LEU A 83 5.91 -1.68 16.37
C LEU A 83 4.78 -2.72 16.52
N CYS A 84 5.14 -3.95 16.83
CA CYS A 84 4.17 -5.01 17.11
C CYS A 84 3.45 -4.78 18.45
N ASP A 85 4.19 -4.32 19.47
CA ASP A 85 3.60 -4.01 20.78
C ASP A 85 2.59 -2.89 20.71
N VAL A 86 2.86 -1.83 19.94
CA VAL A 86 1.88 -0.76 19.66
C VAL A 86 0.63 -1.31 19.00
N ALA A 87 0.79 -2.21 18.04
CA ALA A 87 -0.35 -2.82 17.34
C ALA A 87 -1.21 -3.69 18.28
N ARG A 88 -0.63 -4.23 19.37
CA ARG A 88 -1.34 -5.04 20.38
C ARG A 88 -1.95 -4.24 21.52
N LEU A 89 -1.71 -2.93 21.63
CA LEU A 89 -2.21 -2.13 22.75
C LEU A 89 -3.73 -2.29 22.94
N GLN A 90 -4.15 -2.61 24.15
CA GLN A 90 -5.56 -2.90 24.46
C GLN A 90 -6.46 -1.73 24.11
N ASP A 91 -6.01 -0.51 24.38
CA ASP A 91 -6.77 0.71 24.17
C ASP A 91 -6.89 1.17 22.71
N VAL A 92 -6.17 0.55 21.79
CA VAL A 92 -6.26 0.85 20.35
C VAL A 92 -7.46 0.14 19.74
N ASP A 93 -8.29 0.87 18.99
CA ASP A 93 -9.44 0.34 18.26
C ASP A 93 -9.08 -0.03 16.82
N THR A 94 -8.28 0.84 16.17
CA THR A 94 -7.93 0.71 14.75
C THR A 94 -6.43 0.93 14.55
N VAL A 95 -5.82 0.07 13.77
CA VAL A 95 -4.42 0.21 13.35
C VAL A 95 -4.38 0.61 11.87
N VAL A 96 -3.80 1.78 11.59
CA VAL A 96 -3.49 2.21 10.23
C VAL A 96 -2.10 1.71 9.87
N THR A 97 -2.02 0.78 8.92
CA THR A 97 -0.75 0.19 8.50
C THR A 97 -0.17 0.99 7.32
N ALA A 98 0.49 2.12 7.63
CA ALA A 98 1.07 3.05 6.64
C ALA A 98 2.59 2.84 6.43
N MET A 99 3.09 1.68 6.77
CA MET A 99 4.48 1.26 6.52
C MET A 99 4.66 0.89 5.05
N VAL A 100 5.90 0.93 4.57
CA VAL A 100 6.23 0.59 3.17
C VAL A 100 6.92 -0.78 3.11
N GLY A 101 6.52 -1.60 2.13
CA GLY A 101 7.18 -2.86 1.82
C GLY A 101 6.90 -3.97 2.83
N PHE A 102 7.78 -4.98 2.82
CA PHE A 102 7.67 -6.20 3.64
C PHE A 102 7.58 -5.95 5.15
N ALA A 103 8.16 -4.84 5.64
CA ALA A 103 8.24 -4.52 7.07
C ALA A 103 6.86 -4.39 7.76
N GLY A 104 5.79 -4.13 7.00
CA GLY A 104 4.43 -4.04 7.53
C GLY A 104 3.78 -5.38 7.91
N LEU A 105 4.33 -6.52 7.47
CA LEU A 105 3.70 -7.84 7.64
C LEU A 105 3.56 -8.24 9.12
N ARG A 106 4.66 -8.21 9.91
CA ARG A 106 4.63 -8.59 11.33
C ARG A 106 3.69 -7.74 12.18
N PRO A 107 3.76 -6.40 12.12
CA PRO A 107 2.85 -5.55 12.89
C PRO A 107 1.37 -5.72 12.48
N THR A 108 1.10 -6.00 11.19
CA THR A 108 -0.28 -6.28 10.74
C THR A 108 -0.80 -7.61 11.33
N ILE A 109 0.01 -8.67 11.35
CA ILE A 109 -0.34 -9.93 12.01
C ILE A 109 -0.61 -9.69 13.50
N ALA A 110 0.29 -8.97 14.18
CA ALA A 110 0.14 -8.64 15.60
C ALA A 110 -1.17 -7.88 15.91
N ALA A 111 -1.56 -6.95 15.02
CA ALA A 111 -2.81 -6.21 15.13
C ALA A 111 -4.03 -7.13 14.94
N ILE A 112 -4.00 -8.05 13.97
CA ILE A 112 -5.09 -9.01 13.73
C ILE A 112 -5.24 -9.97 14.92
N GLU A 113 -4.14 -10.54 15.44
CA GLU A 113 -4.14 -11.38 16.62
C GLU A 113 -4.66 -10.68 17.88
N ALA A 114 -4.47 -9.35 17.96
CA ALA A 114 -5.02 -8.51 19.03
C ALA A 114 -6.43 -8.00 18.74
N HIS A 115 -7.12 -8.53 17.72
CA HIS A 115 -8.49 -8.20 17.32
C HIS A 115 -8.72 -6.71 17.02
N LYS A 116 -7.71 -6.03 16.41
CA LYS A 116 -7.82 -4.64 16.01
C LYS A 116 -8.37 -4.54 14.59
N THR A 117 -9.27 -3.55 14.36
CA THR A 117 -9.63 -3.20 12.97
C THR A 117 -8.41 -2.69 12.22
N ILE A 118 -8.20 -3.18 11.01
CA ILE A 118 -7.06 -2.79 10.17
C ILE A 118 -7.52 -1.80 9.10
N ALA A 119 -6.95 -0.60 9.08
CA ALA A 119 -7.01 0.31 7.93
C ALA A 119 -5.73 0.09 7.10
N LEU A 120 -5.84 -0.76 6.07
CA LEU A 120 -4.70 -1.30 5.34
C LEU A 120 -4.25 -0.34 4.23
N ALA A 121 -3.09 0.27 4.40
CA ALA A 121 -2.40 1.03 3.35
C ALA A 121 -1.13 0.32 2.83
N ASN A 122 -0.60 -0.62 3.61
CA ASN A 122 0.56 -1.44 3.20
C ASN A 122 0.11 -2.63 2.35
N LYS A 123 -0.02 -2.41 1.04
CA LYS A 123 -0.44 -3.47 0.10
C LYS A 123 0.48 -4.68 0.08
N GLU A 124 1.78 -4.46 0.32
CA GLU A 124 2.78 -5.52 0.30
C GLU A 124 2.47 -6.63 1.30
N THR A 125 1.76 -6.34 2.39
CA THR A 125 1.26 -7.35 3.33
C THR A 125 0.39 -8.41 2.64
N LEU A 126 -0.55 -7.99 1.79
CA LEU A 126 -1.40 -8.91 1.02
C LEU A 126 -0.71 -9.48 -0.22
N VAL A 127 0.19 -8.73 -0.83
CA VAL A 127 1.01 -9.23 -1.94
C VAL A 127 1.85 -10.42 -1.48
N VAL A 128 2.54 -10.27 -0.36
CA VAL A 128 3.48 -11.27 0.16
C VAL A 128 2.77 -12.48 0.74
N ALA A 129 1.79 -12.27 1.62
CA ALA A 129 1.21 -13.31 2.45
C ALA A 129 -0.33 -13.24 2.48
N GLY A 130 -0.97 -12.88 1.37
CA GLY A 130 -2.40 -12.59 1.31
C GLY A 130 -3.29 -13.73 1.77
N GLU A 131 -2.98 -14.99 1.39
CA GLU A 131 -3.71 -16.17 1.86
C GLU A 131 -3.68 -16.27 3.38
N LEU A 132 -2.48 -16.21 3.97
CA LEU A 132 -2.28 -16.29 5.42
C LEU A 132 -3.00 -15.14 6.15
N ILE A 133 -2.90 -13.91 5.64
CA ILE A 133 -3.50 -12.72 6.26
C ILE A 133 -5.02 -12.76 6.20
N THR A 134 -5.60 -13.16 5.07
CA THR A 134 -7.06 -13.23 4.92
C THR A 134 -7.65 -14.36 5.76
N GLU A 135 -7.02 -15.54 5.78
CA GLU A 135 -7.42 -16.64 6.65
C GLU A 135 -7.34 -16.24 8.14
N LEU A 136 -6.24 -15.57 8.54
CA LEU A 136 -6.07 -15.08 9.90
C LEU A 136 -7.16 -14.06 10.27
N ALA A 137 -7.43 -13.11 9.41
CA ALA A 137 -8.44 -12.08 9.66
C ALA A 137 -9.86 -12.68 9.79
N VAL A 138 -10.20 -13.67 8.96
CA VAL A 138 -11.47 -14.40 9.06
C VAL A 138 -11.54 -15.19 10.37
N ARG A 139 -10.49 -15.91 10.74
CA ARG A 139 -10.42 -16.70 11.97
C ARG A 139 -10.58 -15.83 13.22
N GLU A 140 -9.88 -14.70 13.25
CA GLU A 140 -9.93 -13.74 14.38
C GLU A 140 -11.12 -12.76 14.28
N ARG A 141 -11.94 -12.84 13.22
CA ARG A 141 -13.09 -11.94 12.95
C ARG A 141 -12.71 -10.47 12.92
N VAL A 142 -11.57 -10.18 12.31
CA VAL A 142 -11.02 -8.83 12.17
C VAL A 142 -11.39 -8.26 10.80
N ALA A 143 -11.88 -7.02 10.77
CA ALA A 143 -12.13 -6.30 9.53
C ALA A 143 -10.83 -5.70 8.99
N ILE A 144 -10.57 -5.93 7.70
CA ILE A 144 -9.52 -5.24 6.93
C ILE A 144 -10.21 -4.25 6.01
N LEU A 145 -10.01 -2.97 6.25
CA LEU A 145 -10.59 -1.87 5.47
C LEU A 145 -9.51 -1.26 4.58
N PRO A 146 -9.72 -1.23 3.25
CA PRO A 146 -8.70 -0.76 2.33
C PRO A 146 -8.52 0.76 2.41
N VAL A 147 -7.26 1.19 2.41
CA VAL A 147 -6.85 2.60 2.33
C VAL A 147 -6.30 2.94 0.95
N ASP A 148 -5.75 1.97 0.22
CA ASP A 148 -5.36 2.21 -1.17
C ASP A 148 -6.57 2.69 -1.98
N SER A 149 -6.40 3.74 -2.80
CA SER A 149 -7.50 4.48 -3.42
C SER A 149 -8.38 3.59 -4.31
N GLU A 150 -7.77 2.72 -5.08
CA GLU A 150 -8.46 1.79 -5.97
C GLU A 150 -9.26 0.73 -5.20
N HIS A 151 -8.66 0.17 -4.15
CA HIS A 151 -9.33 -0.85 -3.32
C HIS A 151 -10.44 -0.24 -2.48
N SER A 152 -10.24 0.97 -1.96
CA SER A 152 -11.31 1.73 -1.29
C SER A 152 -12.46 2.00 -2.26
N ALA A 153 -12.18 2.33 -3.53
CA ALA A 153 -13.19 2.53 -4.56
C ALA A 153 -13.98 1.25 -4.85
N ILE A 154 -13.29 0.11 -5.02
CA ILE A 154 -13.94 -1.19 -5.20
C ILE A 154 -14.82 -1.53 -4.01
N PHE A 155 -14.28 -1.37 -2.78
CA PHE A 155 -15.02 -1.61 -1.55
C PHE A 155 -16.29 -0.76 -1.47
N GLN A 156 -16.21 0.55 -1.78
CA GLN A 156 -17.36 1.45 -1.81
C GLN A 156 -18.41 1.03 -2.85
N CYS A 157 -17.97 0.55 -4.02
CA CYS A 157 -18.86 0.03 -5.06
C CYS A 157 -19.61 -1.24 -4.63
N LEU A 158 -19.03 -2.03 -3.73
CA LEU A 158 -19.60 -3.30 -3.24
C LEU A 158 -20.50 -3.12 -2.01
N VAL A 159 -20.51 -1.96 -1.37
CA VAL A 159 -21.42 -1.71 -0.23
C VAL A 159 -22.88 -1.82 -0.69
N GLY A 160 -23.63 -2.69 -0.03
CA GLY A 160 -25.04 -2.97 -0.37
C GLY A 160 -25.25 -3.95 -1.53
N GLU A 161 -24.17 -4.55 -2.05
CA GLU A 161 -24.22 -5.56 -3.11
C GLU A 161 -24.11 -6.99 -2.55
N ASP A 162 -24.55 -7.21 -1.33
CA ASP A 162 -24.49 -8.52 -0.68
C ASP A 162 -25.21 -9.60 -1.49
N GLY A 163 -24.46 -10.64 -1.86
CA GLY A 163 -24.96 -11.75 -2.67
C GLY A 163 -24.98 -11.52 -4.19
N ASN A 164 -24.64 -10.33 -4.68
CA ASN A 164 -24.48 -10.09 -6.11
C ASN A 164 -23.11 -10.58 -6.60
N ALA A 165 -23.12 -11.34 -7.70
CA ALA A 165 -21.90 -11.88 -8.27
C ALA A 165 -21.10 -10.80 -9.03
N ILE A 166 -19.82 -10.71 -8.74
CA ILE A 166 -18.87 -9.88 -9.47
C ILE A 166 -18.47 -10.62 -10.75
N ASP A 167 -18.69 -10.00 -11.90
CA ASP A 167 -18.12 -10.46 -13.17
C ASP A 167 -16.63 -10.13 -13.20
N LYS A 168 -16.30 -8.84 -13.04
CA LYS A 168 -14.92 -8.37 -12.93
C LYS A 168 -14.80 -7.03 -12.22
N VAL A 169 -13.59 -6.76 -11.76
CA VAL A 169 -13.16 -5.46 -11.28
C VAL A 169 -12.37 -4.75 -12.37
N LEU A 170 -12.68 -3.48 -12.60
CA LEU A 170 -11.94 -2.59 -13.48
C LEU A 170 -11.01 -1.74 -12.63
N LEU A 171 -9.76 -2.21 -12.48
CA LEU A 171 -8.73 -1.59 -11.67
C LEU A 171 -8.05 -0.47 -12.47
N THR A 172 -8.32 0.79 -12.16
CA THR A 172 -7.78 1.91 -12.92
C THR A 172 -6.33 2.20 -12.58
N ALA A 173 -5.57 2.70 -13.55
CA ALA A 173 -4.17 3.07 -13.44
C ALA A 173 -3.92 4.40 -14.16
N SER A 174 -3.11 5.30 -13.59
CA SER A 174 -2.66 6.49 -14.33
C SER A 174 -1.83 6.16 -15.57
N GLY A 175 -1.22 4.96 -15.59
CA GLY A 175 -0.28 4.51 -16.61
C GLY A 175 1.16 5.02 -16.40
N GLY A 176 1.39 5.80 -15.35
CA GLY A 176 2.70 6.33 -15.00
C GLY A 176 3.26 7.37 -15.98
N PRO A 177 4.47 7.91 -15.71
CA PRO A 177 5.08 8.96 -16.52
C PRO A 177 5.47 8.49 -17.94
N PHE A 178 5.69 7.19 -18.12
CA PHE A 178 6.20 6.63 -19.38
C PHE A 178 5.13 6.00 -20.27
N ARG A 179 3.84 6.22 -19.96
CA ARG A 179 2.71 5.62 -20.68
C ARG A 179 2.81 5.73 -22.21
N LYS A 180 3.34 6.83 -22.74
CA LYS A 180 3.47 7.09 -24.19
C LYS A 180 4.87 6.80 -24.76
N PHE A 181 5.81 6.31 -23.96
CA PHE A 181 7.18 6.07 -24.42
C PHE A 181 7.28 4.75 -25.21
N SER A 182 8.11 4.75 -26.26
CA SER A 182 8.47 3.52 -26.95
C SER A 182 9.49 2.70 -26.12
N LEU A 183 9.67 1.41 -26.48
CA LEU A 183 10.69 0.57 -25.83
C LEU A 183 12.11 1.16 -25.97
N GLU A 184 12.42 1.80 -27.09
CA GLU A 184 13.71 2.48 -27.30
C GLU A 184 13.90 3.64 -26.33
N GLN A 185 12.84 4.45 -26.14
CA GLN A 185 12.88 5.56 -25.18
C GLN A 185 13.02 5.06 -23.74
N LEU A 186 12.39 3.92 -23.40
CA LEU A 186 12.50 3.32 -22.06
C LEU A 186 13.92 2.83 -21.72
N GLN A 187 14.78 2.56 -22.72
CA GLN A 187 16.18 2.16 -22.48
C GLN A 187 17.03 3.24 -21.83
N THR A 188 16.66 4.50 -22.02
CA THR A 188 17.47 5.66 -21.60
C THR A 188 16.82 6.51 -20.51
N VAL A 189 15.66 6.09 -19.98
CA VAL A 189 14.98 6.85 -18.91
C VAL A 189 15.77 6.78 -17.60
N THR A 190 15.78 7.88 -16.89
CA THR A 190 16.47 8.03 -15.61
C THR A 190 15.53 7.91 -14.41
N ALA A 191 16.10 7.66 -13.24
CA ALA A 191 15.34 7.66 -11.99
C ALA A 191 14.65 9.02 -11.74
N ALA A 192 15.32 10.13 -12.08
CA ALA A 192 14.74 11.47 -11.94
C ALA A 192 13.49 11.67 -12.80
N GLN A 193 13.47 11.14 -14.03
CA GLN A 193 12.29 11.16 -14.89
C GLN A 193 11.17 10.25 -14.35
N ALA A 194 11.53 9.07 -13.86
CA ALA A 194 10.57 8.11 -13.31
C ALA A 194 9.89 8.62 -12.02
N LEU A 195 10.56 9.48 -11.25
CA LEU A 195 10.04 10.11 -10.04
C LEU A 195 9.03 11.26 -10.30
N GLN A 196 8.82 11.65 -11.55
CA GLN A 196 7.86 12.70 -11.92
C GLN A 196 6.48 12.09 -12.24
N HIS A 197 5.71 11.79 -11.20
CA HIS A 197 4.35 11.26 -11.41
C HIS A 197 3.40 12.39 -11.85
N PRO A 198 2.51 12.16 -12.87
CA PRO A 198 1.67 13.23 -13.44
C PRO A 198 0.59 13.76 -12.50
N ASN A 199 0.03 12.94 -11.60
CA ASN A 199 -1.18 13.27 -10.85
C ASN A 199 -1.02 13.17 -9.32
N TRP A 200 -0.05 12.37 -8.82
CA TRP A 200 0.07 12.06 -7.40
C TRP A 200 1.44 12.46 -6.85
N GLU A 201 1.43 13.02 -5.64
CA GLU A 201 2.64 13.18 -4.84
C GLU A 201 2.79 11.97 -3.92
N MET A 202 3.76 11.11 -4.21
CA MET A 202 3.94 9.83 -3.55
C MET A 202 5.39 9.63 -3.10
N GLY A 203 5.60 8.66 -2.20
CA GLY A 203 6.94 8.23 -1.82
C GLY A 203 7.74 7.68 -3.01
N ALA A 204 9.05 7.79 -2.97
CA ALA A 204 9.93 7.43 -4.09
C ALA A 204 9.76 5.97 -4.55
N LYS A 205 9.59 5.01 -3.62
CA LYS A 205 9.41 3.58 -3.97
C LYS A 205 8.17 3.38 -4.83
N ILE A 206 7.01 3.83 -4.39
CA ILE A 206 5.75 3.64 -5.09
C ILE A 206 5.69 4.43 -6.41
N THR A 207 6.40 5.56 -6.51
CA THR A 207 6.49 6.34 -7.75
C THR A 207 7.24 5.56 -8.84
N ILE A 208 8.35 4.88 -8.51
CA ILE A 208 9.03 3.98 -9.44
C ILE A 208 8.15 2.76 -9.78
N ASP A 209 7.45 2.18 -8.80
CA ASP A 209 6.52 1.08 -9.06
C ASP A 209 5.36 1.51 -9.98
N SER A 210 4.89 2.76 -9.88
CA SER A 210 3.92 3.33 -10.83
C SER A 210 4.53 3.47 -12.23
N ALA A 211 5.77 3.96 -12.33
CA ALA A 211 6.46 4.13 -13.61
C ALA A 211 6.66 2.80 -14.36
N THR A 212 6.84 1.68 -13.64
CA THR A 212 6.99 0.32 -14.20
C THR A 212 5.66 -0.43 -14.32
N MET A 213 4.56 0.12 -13.81
CA MET A 213 3.28 -0.54 -13.58
C MET A 213 3.34 -1.73 -12.59
N MET A 214 4.45 -1.94 -11.87
CA MET A 214 4.50 -2.92 -10.78
C MET A 214 3.52 -2.56 -9.66
N ASN A 215 3.34 -1.27 -9.35
CA ASN A 215 2.33 -0.83 -8.39
C ASN A 215 0.95 -1.40 -8.73
N LYS A 216 0.53 -1.28 -10.00
CA LYS A 216 -0.76 -1.81 -10.47
C LYS A 216 -0.80 -3.34 -10.46
N GLY A 217 0.33 -3.99 -10.70
CA GLY A 217 0.46 -5.44 -10.52
C GLY A 217 0.26 -5.87 -9.06
N PHE A 218 0.84 -5.16 -8.12
CA PHE A 218 0.63 -5.43 -6.69
C PHE A 218 -0.80 -5.15 -6.24
N GLU A 219 -1.40 -4.11 -6.75
CA GLU A 219 -2.80 -3.79 -6.50
C GLU A 219 -3.76 -4.85 -7.06
N MET A 220 -3.45 -5.46 -8.18
CA MET A 220 -4.21 -6.61 -8.70
C MET A 220 -4.16 -7.80 -7.73
N ILE A 221 -2.98 -8.09 -7.15
CA ILE A 221 -2.82 -9.14 -6.15
C ILE A 221 -3.56 -8.79 -4.86
N GLU A 222 -3.49 -7.54 -4.42
CA GLU A 222 -4.23 -7.05 -3.26
C GLU A 222 -5.74 -7.19 -3.45
N ALA A 223 -6.28 -6.79 -4.63
CA ALA A 223 -7.69 -6.93 -4.96
C ALA A 223 -8.15 -8.40 -4.94
N LYS A 224 -7.33 -9.30 -5.48
CA LYS A 224 -7.59 -10.75 -5.41
C LYS A 224 -7.89 -11.20 -3.98
N TRP A 225 -7.06 -10.79 -3.01
CA TRP A 225 -7.18 -11.22 -1.63
C TRP A 225 -8.28 -10.48 -0.86
N LEU A 226 -8.42 -9.17 -1.03
CA LEU A 226 -9.43 -8.39 -0.33
C LEU A 226 -10.85 -8.75 -0.72
N PHE A 227 -11.07 -9.08 -1.99
CA PHE A 227 -12.42 -9.31 -2.54
C PHE A 227 -12.69 -10.76 -2.97
N GLY A 228 -11.74 -11.67 -2.70
CA GLY A 228 -11.90 -13.09 -3.04
C GLY A 228 -12.00 -13.36 -4.54
N LEU A 229 -11.25 -12.59 -5.35
CA LEU A 229 -11.29 -12.67 -6.82
C LEU A 229 -10.19 -13.59 -7.36
N THR A 230 -10.40 -14.07 -8.59
CA THR A 230 -9.31 -14.65 -9.37
C THR A 230 -8.52 -13.55 -10.09
N PRO A 231 -7.26 -13.79 -10.49
CA PRO A 231 -6.49 -12.79 -11.25
C PRO A 231 -7.20 -12.36 -12.55
N GLU A 232 -7.93 -13.27 -13.21
CA GLU A 232 -8.65 -13.02 -14.45
C GLU A 232 -9.86 -12.10 -14.24
N GLN A 233 -10.41 -12.05 -13.04
CA GLN A 233 -11.51 -11.14 -12.68
C GLN A 233 -11.02 -9.72 -12.37
N VAL A 234 -9.71 -9.46 -12.31
CA VAL A 234 -9.17 -8.11 -12.11
C VAL A 234 -8.56 -7.61 -13.42
N GLU A 235 -9.32 -6.76 -14.13
CA GLU A 235 -8.87 -6.15 -15.38
C GLU A 235 -8.27 -4.77 -15.12
N VAL A 236 -7.00 -4.59 -15.47
CA VAL A 236 -6.34 -3.28 -15.39
C VAL A 236 -6.77 -2.40 -16.57
N VAL A 237 -7.17 -1.16 -16.25
CA VAL A 237 -7.59 -0.16 -17.24
C VAL A 237 -6.78 1.12 -17.01
N VAL A 238 -6.10 1.61 -18.05
CA VAL A 238 -5.35 2.87 -17.95
C VAL A 238 -6.32 4.04 -18.07
N HIS A 239 -6.33 4.89 -17.05
CA HIS A 239 -7.17 6.07 -16.92
C HIS A 239 -6.31 7.27 -16.48
N PRO A 240 -5.76 8.04 -17.44
CA PRO A 240 -4.75 9.07 -17.14
C PRO A 240 -5.23 10.19 -16.22
N GLU A 241 -6.50 10.53 -16.27
CA GLU A 241 -7.08 11.61 -15.46
C GLU A 241 -7.15 11.26 -13.97
N SER A 242 -7.12 9.95 -13.62
CA SER A 242 -7.19 9.45 -12.24
C SER A 242 -8.39 9.97 -11.44
N ILE A 243 -9.54 10.14 -12.11
CA ILE A 243 -10.81 10.59 -11.51
C ILE A 243 -11.69 9.40 -11.14
N VAL A 244 -11.79 8.40 -12.02
CA VAL A 244 -12.38 7.11 -11.68
C VAL A 244 -11.31 6.30 -10.97
N HIS A 245 -11.50 6.07 -9.66
CA HIS A 245 -10.50 5.36 -8.87
C HIS A 245 -10.55 3.85 -9.04
N SER A 246 -11.70 3.27 -9.35
CA SER A 246 -11.92 1.92 -9.89
C SER A 246 -13.40 1.69 -10.08
N ALA A 247 -13.77 0.57 -10.70
CA ALA A 247 -15.15 0.16 -10.91
C ALA A 247 -15.34 -1.34 -10.73
N VAL A 248 -16.57 -1.75 -10.45
CA VAL A 248 -17.00 -3.15 -10.38
C VAL A 248 -18.06 -3.38 -11.45
N GLN A 249 -17.87 -4.39 -12.27
CA GLN A 249 -18.87 -4.90 -13.20
C GLN A 249 -19.56 -6.12 -12.58
N LEU A 250 -20.87 -6.06 -12.46
CA LEU A 250 -21.69 -7.16 -12.00
C LEU A 250 -22.08 -8.09 -13.16
N THR A 251 -22.52 -9.30 -12.84
CA THR A 251 -22.86 -10.34 -13.85
C THR A 251 -24.01 -9.96 -14.79
N ASP A 252 -24.84 -8.99 -14.43
CA ASP A 252 -25.88 -8.43 -15.30
C ASP A 252 -25.35 -7.38 -16.29
N GLY A 253 -24.05 -7.04 -16.21
CA GLY A 253 -23.39 -6.03 -17.03
C GLY A 253 -23.44 -4.62 -16.43
N CYS A 254 -24.07 -4.41 -15.29
CA CYS A 254 -24.04 -3.12 -14.58
C CYS A 254 -22.62 -2.80 -14.13
N VAL A 255 -22.17 -1.56 -14.33
CA VAL A 255 -20.88 -1.07 -13.85
C VAL A 255 -21.11 0.02 -12.82
N LYS A 256 -20.56 -0.21 -11.60
CA LYS A 256 -20.51 0.79 -10.53
C LYS A 256 -19.11 1.32 -10.41
N ALA A 257 -18.93 2.63 -10.39
CA ALA A 257 -17.63 3.28 -10.28
C ALA A 257 -17.63 4.32 -9.15
N GLN A 258 -16.54 4.39 -8.43
CA GLN A 258 -16.29 5.47 -7.48
C GLN A 258 -15.41 6.53 -8.14
N MET A 259 -15.80 7.79 -8.00
CA MET A 259 -15.12 8.93 -8.57
C MET A 259 -14.75 9.95 -7.50
N GLY A 260 -13.60 10.61 -7.68
CA GLY A 260 -13.14 11.66 -6.78
C GLY A 260 -11.90 12.37 -7.34
N LEU A 261 -11.54 13.50 -6.74
CA LEU A 261 -10.23 14.09 -6.98
C LEU A 261 -9.13 13.20 -6.35
N PRO A 262 -7.89 13.23 -6.88
CA PRO A 262 -6.77 12.48 -6.31
C PRO A 262 -6.37 13.03 -4.92
N ASP A 263 -6.97 12.50 -3.88
CA ASP A 263 -6.75 12.89 -2.48
C ASP A 263 -6.85 11.66 -1.58
N MET A 264 -5.73 11.22 -1.01
CA MET A 264 -5.68 10.04 -0.15
C MET A 264 -6.46 10.20 1.16
N ARG A 265 -6.81 11.42 1.57
CA ARG A 265 -7.65 11.64 2.75
C ARG A 265 -9.07 11.07 2.56
N LEU A 266 -9.56 10.97 1.32
CA LEU A 266 -10.85 10.35 1.01
C LEU A 266 -10.90 8.87 1.42
N PRO A 267 -10.03 7.97 0.91
CA PRO A 267 -10.04 6.57 1.31
C PRO A 267 -9.60 6.35 2.76
N ILE A 268 -8.67 7.15 3.28
CA ILE A 268 -8.27 7.10 4.70
C ILE A 268 -9.48 7.38 5.59
N GLN A 269 -10.18 8.49 5.33
CA GLN A 269 -11.35 8.84 6.12
C GLN A 269 -12.43 7.77 6.03
N TYR A 270 -12.69 7.23 4.83
CA TYR A 270 -13.71 6.20 4.68
C TYR A 270 -13.37 4.92 5.46
N ALA A 271 -12.10 4.50 5.46
CA ALA A 271 -11.65 3.38 6.29
C ALA A 271 -11.83 3.65 7.80
N LEU A 272 -11.63 4.89 8.25
CA LEU A 272 -11.82 5.27 9.66
C LEU A 272 -13.28 5.43 10.05
N SER A 273 -14.15 5.90 9.14
CA SER A 273 -15.55 6.24 9.40
C SER A 273 -16.57 5.18 8.99
N PHE A 274 -16.13 4.14 8.25
CA PHE A 274 -17.02 3.11 7.71
C PHE A 274 -18.10 2.67 8.74
N PRO A 275 -19.38 2.57 8.34
CA PRO A 275 -19.92 2.65 6.98
C PRO A 275 -20.33 4.07 6.51
N ARG A 276 -19.95 5.12 7.17
CA ARG A 276 -20.37 6.49 6.87
C ARG A 276 -19.32 7.26 6.09
N HIS A 277 -19.77 8.21 5.27
CA HIS A 277 -18.93 9.27 4.71
C HIS A 277 -19.02 10.50 5.62
N ASP A 278 -17.95 10.78 6.36
CA ASP A 278 -17.85 11.99 7.14
C ASP A 278 -17.43 13.18 6.25
N SER A 279 -17.63 14.41 6.71
CA SER A 279 -17.19 15.59 5.97
C SER A 279 -15.66 15.64 5.88
N LEU A 280 -15.15 16.12 4.78
CA LEU A 280 -13.72 16.36 4.55
C LEU A 280 -13.56 17.73 3.90
N SER A 281 -12.61 18.52 4.37
CA SER A 281 -12.28 19.79 3.75
C SER A 281 -11.59 19.59 2.39
N GLY A 282 -11.68 20.59 1.51
CA GLY A 282 -11.02 20.59 0.21
C GLY A 282 -11.97 20.69 -0.97
N ALA A 283 -11.37 20.64 -2.17
CA ALA A 283 -12.10 20.74 -3.42
C ALA A 283 -13.06 19.56 -3.63
N ARG A 284 -14.12 19.83 -4.40
CA ARG A 284 -15.08 18.82 -4.85
C ARG A 284 -14.94 18.59 -6.35
N LEU A 285 -15.18 17.36 -6.79
CA LEU A 285 -15.20 17.03 -8.19
C LEU A 285 -16.35 17.77 -8.88
N ASP A 286 -16.02 18.53 -9.94
CA ASP A 286 -17.00 19.18 -10.82
C ASP A 286 -17.00 18.43 -12.15
N LEU A 287 -18.06 17.65 -12.40
CA LEU A 287 -18.21 16.88 -13.63
C LEU A 287 -18.33 17.76 -14.87
N THR A 288 -18.86 18.98 -14.72
CA THR A 288 -19.03 19.90 -15.86
C THR A 288 -17.72 20.53 -16.30
N ALA A 289 -16.81 20.76 -15.36
CA ALA A 289 -15.46 21.25 -15.63
C ALA A 289 -14.53 20.16 -16.17
N LEU A 290 -14.81 18.89 -15.85
CA LEU A 290 -13.98 17.75 -16.24
C LEU A 290 -14.02 17.48 -17.76
N GLY A 291 -15.17 17.64 -18.40
CA GLY A 291 -15.36 17.44 -19.85
C GLY A 291 -15.42 15.97 -20.25
N SER A 292 -14.29 15.29 -20.41
CA SER A 292 -14.20 13.90 -20.86
C SER A 292 -13.25 13.07 -20.00
N LEU A 293 -13.49 11.78 -19.97
CA LEU A 293 -12.64 10.76 -19.34
C LEU A 293 -12.13 9.81 -20.40
N THR A 294 -10.88 9.38 -20.31
CA THR A 294 -10.26 8.46 -21.27
C THR A 294 -9.88 7.15 -20.60
N PHE A 295 -10.04 6.06 -21.35
CA PHE A 295 -9.71 4.72 -20.89
C PHE A 295 -8.97 3.98 -21.99
N GLU A 296 -7.82 3.37 -21.64
CA GLU A 296 -6.94 2.65 -22.56
C GLU A 296 -6.63 1.25 -22.00
N ARG A 297 -6.27 0.32 -22.88
CA ARG A 297 -5.74 -0.98 -22.43
C ARG A 297 -4.28 -0.83 -22.00
N PRO A 298 -3.84 -1.53 -20.94
CA PRO A 298 -2.43 -1.55 -20.57
C PRO A 298 -1.59 -2.29 -21.63
N ASP A 299 -0.35 -1.87 -21.80
CA ASP A 299 0.61 -2.50 -22.69
C ASP A 299 1.53 -3.44 -21.90
N PHE A 300 1.22 -4.72 -21.92
CA PHE A 300 1.98 -5.75 -21.22
C PHE A 300 3.35 -6.03 -21.82
N GLU A 301 3.64 -5.62 -23.06
CA GLU A 301 4.95 -5.79 -23.67
C GLU A 301 5.93 -4.72 -23.18
N ARG A 302 5.48 -3.47 -23.12
CA ARG A 302 6.29 -2.35 -22.62
C ARG A 302 6.41 -2.35 -21.10
N PHE A 303 5.37 -2.78 -20.40
CA PHE A 303 5.31 -2.79 -18.94
C PHE A 303 5.29 -4.23 -18.42
N ASP A 304 6.39 -4.94 -18.61
CA ASP A 304 6.52 -6.35 -18.25
C ASP A 304 6.35 -6.61 -16.74
N CYS A 305 6.62 -5.62 -15.88
CA CYS A 305 6.36 -5.73 -14.45
C CYS A 305 4.87 -6.01 -14.13
N LEU A 306 3.94 -5.46 -14.92
CA LEU A 306 2.52 -5.78 -14.77
C LEU A 306 2.24 -7.24 -15.11
N ARG A 307 2.83 -7.76 -16.22
CA ARG A 307 2.71 -9.18 -16.61
C ARG A 307 3.29 -10.11 -15.56
N ILE A 308 4.48 -9.77 -15.01
CA ILE A 308 5.14 -10.50 -13.93
C ILE A 308 4.20 -10.68 -12.73
N ALA A 309 3.48 -9.63 -12.34
CA ALA A 309 2.56 -9.70 -11.21
C ALA A 309 1.38 -10.67 -11.47
N TYR A 310 0.80 -10.66 -12.68
CA TYR A 310 -0.25 -11.62 -13.06
C TYR A 310 0.27 -13.06 -13.06
N GLU A 311 1.46 -13.28 -13.63
CA GLU A 311 2.12 -14.60 -13.61
C GLU A 311 2.37 -15.08 -12.18
N ALA A 312 2.89 -14.22 -11.30
CA ALA A 312 3.13 -14.54 -9.90
C ALA A 312 1.82 -14.88 -9.15
N ALA A 313 0.75 -14.11 -9.40
CA ALA A 313 -0.56 -14.36 -8.79
C ALA A 313 -1.18 -15.69 -9.24
N ALA A 314 -0.96 -16.10 -10.50
CA ALA A 314 -1.42 -17.36 -11.05
C ALA A 314 -0.61 -18.56 -10.52
N ILE A 315 0.71 -18.41 -10.36
CA ILE A 315 1.58 -19.45 -9.76
C ILE A 315 1.23 -19.65 -8.28
N GLY A 316 0.98 -18.58 -7.54
CA GLY A 316 0.66 -18.64 -6.11
C GLY A 316 1.85 -19.01 -5.22
N GLY A 317 1.57 -19.63 -4.06
CA GLY A 317 2.60 -19.97 -3.08
C GLY A 317 3.40 -18.74 -2.63
N ASN A 318 4.72 -18.88 -2.52
CA ASN A 318 5.59 -17.76 -2.18
C ASN A 318 6.03 -16.92 -3.41
N MET A 319 5.52 -17.19 -4.62
CA MET A 319 5.95 -16.47 -5.82
C MET A 319 5.69 -14.94 -5.75
N PRO A 320 4.53 -14.45 -5.26
CA PRO A 320 4.34 -13.01 -5.07
C PRO A 320 5.31 -12.40 -4.04
N CYS A 321 5.70 -13.16 -3.00
CA CYS A 321 6.74 -12.74 -2.05
C CYS A 321 8.10 -12.60 -2.74
N ILE A 322 8.47 -13.55 -3.60
CA ILE A 322 9.69 -13.50 -4.43
C ILE A 322 9.69 -12.22 -5.29
N VAL A 323 8.58 -11.95 -5.99
CA VAL A 323 8.45 -10.75 -6.83
C VAL A 323 8.55 -9.47 -6.00
N ASN A 324 7.90 -9.41 -4.83
CA ASN A 324 7.99 -8.23 -3.96
C ASN A 324 9.41 -8.00 -3.45
N ALA A 325 10.08 -9.04 -2.93
CA ALA A 325 11.44 -8.94 -2.41
C ALA A 325 12.42 -8.50 -3.50
N ALA A 326 12.32 -9.10 -4.69
CA ALA A 326 13.12 -8.71 -5.85
C ALA A 326 12.86 -7.26 -6.25
N ASN A 327 11.57 -6.85 -6.34
CA ASN A 327 11.18 -5.49 -6.72
C ASN A 327 11.73 -4.45 -5.74
N GLU A 328 11.68 -4.69 -4.44
CA GLU A 328 12.21 -3.73 -3.46
C GLU A 328 13.71 -3.48 -3.65
N VAL A 329 14.49 -4.53 -3.97
CA VAL A 329 15.93 -4.41 -4.22
C VAL A 329 16.21 -3.67 -5.52
N VAL A 330 15.59 -4.09 -6.64
CA VAL A 330 15.86 -3.46 -7.95
C VAL A 330 15.31 -2.04 -8.05
N ASN A 331 14.18 -1.74 -7.37
CA ASN A 331 13.64 -0.39 -7.26
C ASN A 331 14.65 0.55 -6.57
N LEU A 332 15.24 0.10 -5.46
CA LEU A 332 16.29 0.86 -4.78
C LEU A 332 17.53 1.04 -5.65
N ALA A 333 18.01 -0.03 -6.30
CA ALA A 333 19.16 0.01 -7.18
C ALA A 333 18.95 0.95 -8.39
N PHE A 334 17.74 0.98 -8.97
CA PHE A 334 17.40 1.93 -10.03
C PHE A 334 17.41 3.38 -9.52
N ARG A 335 16.84 3.65 -8.35
CA ARG A 335 16.90 4.99 -7.73
C ARG A 335 18.32 5.45 -7.39
N GLN A 336 19.22 4.49 -7.16
CA GLN A 336 20.65 4.73 -6.94
C GLN A 336 21.46 4.75 -8.23
N GLU A 337 20.82 4.63 -9.40
CA GLU A 337 21.44 4.61 -10.73
C GLU A 337 22.43 3.45 -10.94
N ARG A 338 22.29 2.35 -10.19
CA ARG A 338 23.11 1.14 -10.31
C ARG A 338 22.66 0.23 -11.46
N ILE A 339 21.39 0.35 -11.88
CA ILE A 339 20.79 -0.41 -12.96
C ILE A 339 19.91 0.49 -13.85
N GLY A 340 19.67 0.05 -15.10
CA GLY A 340 18.75 0.71 -16.02
C GLY A 340 17.28 0.34 -15.74
N TYR A 341 16.36 1.12 -16.33
CA TYR A 341 14.92 0.91 -16.15
C TYR A 341 14.44 -0.48 -16.59
N LEU A 342 14.89 -0.95 -17.76
CA LEU A 342 14.53 -2.27 -18.29
C LEU A 342 15.16 -3.43 -17.49
N ASP A 343 16.22 -3.17 -16.74
CA ASP A 343 16.81 -4.17 -15.85
C ASP A 343 15.89 -4.53 -14.69
N ILE A 344 14.97 -3.64 -14.29
CA ILE A 344 14.01 -3.91 -13.22
C ILE A 344 13.24 -5.19 -13.51
N ALA A 345 12.50 -5.25 -14.61
CA ALA A 345 11.72 -6.43 -14.97
C ALA A 345 12.62 -7.66 -15.24
N ARG A 346 13.75 -7.46 -15.90
CA ARG A 346 14.71 -8.55 -16.21
C ARG A 346 15.24 -9.24 -14.97
N LEU A 347 15.62 -8.47 -13.95
CA LEU A 347 16.16 -9.01 -12.70
C LEU A 347 15.06 -9.67 -11.84
N ILE A 348 13.83 -9.13 -11.82
CA ILE A 348 12.70 -9.77 -11.16
C ILE A 348 12.40 -11.12 -11.80
N ARG A 349 12.33 -11.22 -13.14
CA ARG A 349 12.13 -12.49 -13.83
C ARG A 349 13.22 -13.51 -13.51
N LYS A 350 14.47 -13.06 -13.43
CA LYS A 350 15.60 -13.94 -13.06
C LYS A 350 15.43 -14.45 -11.62
N ALA A 351 15.02 -13.60 -10.70
CA ALA A 351 14.71 -14.00 -9.31
C ALA A 351 13.58 -15.04 -9.25
N MET A 352 12.51 -14.88 -10.03
CA MET A 352 11.42 -15.86 -10.11
C MET A 352 11.89 -17.25 -10.59
N GLN A 353 12.92 -17.29 -11.43
CA GLN A 353 13.47 -18.55 -11.97
C GLN A 353 14.45 -19.22 -11.02
N GLU A 354 15.23 -18.45 -10.26
CA GLU A 354 16.35 -18.95 -9.44
C GLU A 354 16.00 -19.12 -7.96
N ALA A 355 14.98 -18.40 -7.46
CA ALA A 355 14.58 -18.50 -6.06
C ALA A 355 13.86 -19.82 -5.74
N THR A 356 13.99 -20.27 -4.50
CA THR A 356 13.31 -21.50 -4.00
C THR A 356 11.80 -21.26 -3.94
N PHE A 357 11.05 -22.04 -4.72
CA PHE A 357 9.59 -22.00 -4.72
C PHE A 357 9.00 -22.89 -3.63
N VAL A 358 8.06 -22.35 -2.85
CA VAL A 358 7.28 -23.05 -1.82
C VAL A 358 5.80 -22.91 -2.11
N GLN A 359 5.11 -24.01 -2.38
CA GLN A 359 3.69 -24.02 -2.79
C GLN A 359 2.74 -23.58 -1.67
N LYS A 360 3.00 -23.98 -0.44
CA LYS A 360 2.20 -23.65 0.75
C LYS A 360 3.13 -23.09 1.83
N PRO A 361 3.50 -21.81 1.72
CA PRO A 361 4.46 -21.20 2.64
C PRO A 361 3.83 -20.96 4.01
N THR A 362 4.59 -21.25 5.05
CA THR A 362 4.33 -20.79 6.41
C THR A 362 4.79 -19.34 6.59
N LEU A 363 4.48 -18.73 7.73
CA LEU A 363 4.97 -17.38 8.03
C LEU A 363 6.51 -17.31 7.99
N ASP A 364 7.19 -18.32 8.55
CA ASP A 364 8.66 -18.38 8.55
C ASP A 364 9.22 -18.52 7.13
N ASP A 365 8.54 -19.30 6.26
CA ASP A 365 8.92 -19.41 4.85
C ASP A 365 8.84 -18.06 4.11
N TYR A 366 7.87 -17.21 4.41
CA TYR A 366 7.80 -15.88 3.83
C TYR A 366 8.97 -15.00 4.27
N PHE A 367 9.36 -15.03 5.57
CA PHE A 367 10.53 -14.30 6.06
C PHE A 367 11.83 -14.81 5.46
N GLN A 368 11.96 -16.12 5.35
CA GLN A 368 13.13 -16.74 4.73
C GLN A 368 13.19 -16.39 3.24
N THR A 369 12.08 -16.50 2.52
CA THR A 369 11.98 -16.13 1.09
C THR A 369 12.42 -14.68 0.88
N ASP A 370 11.87 -13.73 1.64
CA ASP A 370 12.26 -12.31 1.51
C ASP A 370 13.76 -12.12 1.71
N ALA A 371 14.33 -12.71 2.78
CA ALA A 371 15.73 -12.56 3.10
C ALA A 371 16.67 -13.19 2.05
N GLU A 372 16.32 -14.38 1.54
CA GLU A 372 17.11 -15.09 0.53
C GLU A 372 17.05 -14.38 -0.83
N VAL A 373 15.85 -13.96 -1.26
CA VAL A 373 15.67 -13.29 -2.54
C VAL A 373 16.34 -11.93 -2.57
N ARG A 374 16.33 -11.17 -1.48
CA ARG A 374 17.09 -9.91 -1.39
C ARG A 374 18.58 -10.13 -1.62
N LYS A 375 19.17 -11.13 -0.99
CA LYS A 375 20.59 -11.49 -1.20
C LYS A 375 20.86 -11.95 -2.62
N LEU A 376 19.96 -12.77 -3.15
CA LEU A 376 20.06 -13.29 -4.52
C LEU A 376 20.07 -12.14 -5.54
N VAL A 377 19.11 -11.22 -5.44
CA VAL A 377 19.00 -10.10 -6.39
C VAL A 377 20.13 -9.09 -6.23
N GLU A 378 20.56 -8.79 -5.00
CA GLU A 378 21.70 -7.90 -4.77
C GLU A 378 22.99 -8.46 -5.40
N ALA A 379 23.17 -9.79 -5.38
CA ALA A 379 24.30 -10.44 -6.06
C ALA A 379 24.21 -10.42 -7.61
N MET A 380 23.03 -10.16 -8.17
CA MET A 380 22.83 -10.02 -9.62
C MET A 380 23.08 -8.58 -10.13
N ILE A 381 23.12 -7.61 -9.24
CA ILE A 381 23.34 -6.20 -9.57
C ILE A 381 24.84 -5.94 -9.68
N PRO A 382 25.29 -5.26 -10.75
CA PRO A 382 26.72 -4.96 -11.00
C PRO A 382 27.38 -4.17 -9.89
#